data_6e568b46a1cc812bcd902072a03eb9b2
#
_entry.id   6e568b46a1cc812bcd902072a03eb9b2
#
_cell.length_a   1.000
_cell.length_b   1.000
_cell.length_c   1.000
_cell.angle_alpha   90.00
_cell.angle_beta   90.00
_cell.angle_gamma   90.00
#
_symmetry.space_group_name_H-M   'P 1'
#
loop_
_entity.id
_entity.type
_entity.pdbx_description
1 polymer ?
#
loop_
_entity_poly.entity_id
_entity_poly.type
_entity_poly.pdbx_seq_one_letter_code
_entity_poly.pdbx_strand_id
1 'polypeptide(L)'
;MANVSVYNMEGKEVGTIELNDAVFGVEVNEHLVHMAVVAQLANKRHGTQKAKTRSEVSGGGRKPWRQKGTGHARQGSTRSPQWTGGGMVFAPTPRDYTITLNKKEKRAALKSALTSRVNENKFVVVDELKFDEIKTKNFKAVMNNLKVSKALVVLADNDQNTVLSARNIPEVKTSLVNTINVFDILKYNTVVATKAAVASIEEVYA
;
A
#
# COMPACT_ATOMS: atom_id res chain seq x y z
N MET A 1 21.60 -20.12 2.85
CA MET A 1 21.29 -19.16 3.95
C MET A 1 21.98 -17.84 3.66
N ALA A 2 21.23 -16.75 3.61
CA ALA A 2 21.81 -15.42 3.40
C ALA A 2 22.26 -14.85 4.75
N ASN A 3 23.54 -14.42 4.84
CA ASN A 3 24.07 -13.74 6.01
C ASN A 3 23.93 -12.24 5.82
N VAL A 4 23.34 -11.55 6.78
CA VAL A 4 23.14 -10.10 6.76
C VAL A 4 23.80 -9.47 7.98
N SER A 5 24.51 -8.37 7.74
CA SER A 5 25.14 -7.61 8.83
C SER A 5 24.10 -6.92 9.71
N VAL A 6 24.31 -6.95 11.01
CA VAL A 6 23.49 -6.27 12.03
C VAL A 6 24.19 -4.99 12.42
N TYR A 7 23.47 -3.87 12.36
CA TYR A 7 23.97 -2.54 12.69
C TYR A 7 23.37 -2.01 13.99
N ASN A 8 24.09 -1.13 14.66
CA ASN A 8 23.55 -0.33 15.75
C ASN A 8 22.94 0.99 15.22
N MET A 9 22.33 1.81 16.08
CA MET A 9 21.76 3.12 15.72
C MET A 9 22.82 4.13 15.22
N GLU A 10 24.11 3.89 15.48
CA GLU A 10 25.22 4.70 14.97
C GLU A 10 25.69 4.28 13.56
N GLY A 11 25.14 3.19 13.02
CA GLY A 11 25.54 2.63 11.71
C GLY A 11 26.81 1.78 11.76
N LYS A 12 27.26 1.37 12.96
CA LYS A 12 28.39 0.44 13.13
C LYS A 12 27.87 -0.99 13.09
N GLU A 13 28.64 -1.86 12.46
CA GLU A 13 28.35 -3.29 12.43
C GLU A 13 28.64 -3.92 13.80
N VAL A 14 27.66 -4.62 14.35
CA VAL A 14 27.73 -5.28 15.66
C VAL A 14 27.90 -6.80 15.52
N GLY A 15 27.41 -7.35 14.42
CA GLY A 15 27.45 -8.79 14.17
C GLY A 15 26.77 -9.17 12.86
N THR A 16 26.56 -10.46 12.67
CA THR A 16 25.84 -11.02 11.52
C THR A 16 24.70 -11.91 12.01
N ILE A 17 23.62 -11.97 11.22
CA ILE A 17 22.50 -12.87 11.44
C ILE A 17 22.30 -13.76 10.20
N GLU A 18 22.02 -15.03 10.42
CA GLU A 18 21.63 -15.96 9.37
C GLU A 18 20.13 -15.88 9.17
N LEU A 19 19.70 -15.65 7.94
CA LEU A 19 18.29 -15.58 7.57
C LEU A 19 17.79 -16.97 7.13
N ASN A 20 16.57 -17.31 7.54
CA ASN A 20 15.94 -18.58 7.18
C ASN A 20 15.55 -18.61 5.68
N ASP A 21 16.09 -19.58 4.93
CA ASP A 21 15.83 -19.75 3.49
C ASP A 21 14.35 -20.00 3.18
N ALA A 22 13.57 -20.56 4.11
CA ALA A 22 12.14 -20.78 3.92
C ALA A 22 11.34 -19.46 3.79
N VAL A 23 11.92 -18.32 4.21
CA VAL A 23 11.29 -17.00 4.14
C VAL A 23 12.06 -16.04 3.22
N PHE A 24 13.39 -16.02 3.32
CA PHE A 24 14.26 -15.04 2.66
C PHE A 24 15.08 -15.62 1.50
N GLY A 25 15.00 -16.93 1.26
CA GLY A 25 15.71 -17.65 0.19
C GLY A 25 14.78 -18.28 -0.86
N VAL A 26 13.53 -17.85 -0.95
CA VAL A 26 12.52 -18.41 -1.85
C VAL A 26 12.75 -17.89 -3.29
N GLU A 27 12.43 -18.71 -4.30
CA GLU A 27 12.40 -18.24 -5.69
C GLU A 27 11.45 -17.06 -5.87
N VAL A 28 11.93 -15.98 -6.47
CA VAL A 28 11.16 -14.74 -6.63
C VAL A 28 10.14 -14.91 -7.76
N ASN A 29 8.86 -14.89 -7.41
CA ASN A 29 7.76 -14.92 -8.38
C ASN A 29 7.21 -13.50 -8.61
N GLU A 30 7.70 -12.83 -9.64
CA GLU A 30 7.32 -11.46 -9.99
C GLU A 30 5.82 -11.32 -10.29
N HIS A 31 5.21 -12.33 -10.91
CA HIS A 31 3.78 -12.31 -11.23
C HIS A 31 2.92 -12.27 -9.96
N LEU A 32 3.23 -13.09 -8.95
CA LEU A 32 2.49 -13.07 -7.68
C LEU A 32 2.69 -11.76 -6.92
N VAL A 33 3.90 -11.21 -6.95
CA VAL A 33 4.22 -9.91 -6.35
C VAL A 33 3.41 -8.81 -7.03
N HIS A 34 3.37 -8.78 -8.36
CA HIS A 34 2.54 -7.83 -9.11
C HIS A 34 1.05 -7.98 -8.79
N MET A 35 0.51 -9.20 -8.78
CA MET A 35 -0.89 -9.44 -8.45
C MET A 35 -1.25 -9.00 -7.04
N ALA A 36 -0.35 -9.18 -6.06
CA ALA A 36 -0.55 -8.70 -4.70
C ALA A 36 -0.63 -7.16 -4.63
N VAL A 37 0.22 -6.46 -5.37
CA VAL A 37 0.19 -4.99 -5.47
C VAL A 37 -1.09 -4.51 -6.14
N VAL A 38 -1.49 -5.10 -7.27
CA VAL A 38 -2.73 -4.76 -7.98
C VAL A 38 -3.95 -4.95 -7.09
N ALA A 39 -4.04 -6.11 -6.41
CA ALA A 39 -5.12 -6.39 -5.48
C ALA A 39 -5.18 -5.36 -4.34
N GLN A 40 -4.05 -5.03 -3.73
CA GLN A 40 -3.99 -4.05 -2.64
C GLN A 40 -4.40 -2.64 -3.09
N LEU A 41 -3.97 -2.20 -4.28
CA LEU A 41 -4.37 -0.92 -4.85
C LEU A 41 -5.84 -0.89 -5.23
N ALA A 42 -6.37 -1.97 -5.81
CA ALA A 42 -7.78 -2.09 -6.13
C ALA A 42 -8.67 -2.04 -4.87
N ASN A 43 -8.26 -2.75 -3.80
CA ASN A 43 -9.00 -2.81 -2.53
C ASN A 43 -8.99 -1.47 -1.76
N LYS A 44 -8.12 -0.53 -2.10
CA LYS A 44 -8.14 0.84 -1.56
C LYS A 44 -9.18 1.74 -2.22
N ARG A 45 -9.75 1.33 -3.36
CA ARG A 45 -10.72 2.14 -4.10
C ARG A 45 -12.10 1.99 -3.45
N HIS A 46 -12.72 3.10 -3.06
CA HIS A 46 -14.05 3.10 -2.46
C HIS A 46 -15.19 2.84 -3.47
N GLY A 47 -14.97 3.15 -4.75
CA GLY A 47 -15.94 2.89 -5.80
C GLY A 47 -17.25 3.68 -5.70
N THR A 48 -17.28 4.82 -5.05
CA THR A 48 -18.49 5.61 -4.75
C THR A 48 -18.92 6.55 -5.87
N GLN A 49 -18.25 6.49 -7.03
CA GLN A 49 -18.59 7.34 -8.17
C GLN A 49 -20.01 7.09 -8.63
N LYS A 50 -20.80 8.15 -8.80
CA LYS A 50 -22.17 8.10 -9.32
C LYS A 50 -22.49 9.36 -10.10
N ALA A 51 -23.18 9.21 -11.26
CA ALA A 51 -23.86 10.29 -11.92
C ALA A 51 -25.31 9.89 -12.17
N LYS A 52 -26.21 10.87 -12.21
CA LYS A 52 -27.64 10.62 -12.38
C LYS A 52 -27.96 10.28 -13.84
N THR A 53 -28.67 9.19 -14.04
CA THR A 53 -29.30 8.84 -15.32
C THR A 53 -30.51 9.71 -15.55
N ARG A 54 -31.07 9.72 -16.80
CA ARG A 54 -32.25 10.50 -17.13
C ARG A 54 -33.47 10.18 -16.25
N SER A 55 -33.58 8.98 -15.71
CA SER A 55 -34.67 8.58 -14.80
C SER A 55 -34.50 9.12 -13.40
N GLU A 56 -33.26 9.37 -12.95
CA GLU A 56 -32.92 9.84 -11.60
C GLU A 56 -32.88 11.39 -11.50
N VAL A 57 -32.75 12.09 -12.62
CA VAL A 57 -32.77 13.56 -12.63
C VAL A 57 -34.19 14.06 -12.29
N SER A 58 -34.27 15.09 -11.44
CA SER A 58 -35.54 15.72 -11.08
C SER A 58 -36.13 16.54 -12.24
N GLY A 59 -37.45 16.66 -12.34
CA GLY A 59 -38.13 17.46 -13.34
C GLY A 59 -38.59 16.65 -14.55
N GLY A 60 -38.97 17.30 -15.66
CA GLY A 60 -39.20 16.73 -17.00
C GLY A 60 -40.38 15.77 -17.17
N GLY A 61 -41.34 15.76 -16.26
CA GLY A 61 -42.56 14.89 -16.37
C GLY A 61 -43.44 15.23 -17.54
N ARG A 62 -43.46 16.50 -18.00
CA ARG A 62 -44.27 16.96 -19.13
C ARG A 62 -43.40 17.00 -20.40
N LYS A 63 -44.05 16.59 -21.57
CA LYS A 63 -43.44 16.76 -22.88
C LYS A 63 -43.25 18.26 -23.16
N PRO A 64 -42.04 18.73 -23.60
CA PRO A 64 -41.74 20.14 -23.80
C PRO A 64 -42.70 20.84 -24.79
N TRP A 65 -43.02 20.18 -25.90
CA TRP A 65 -43.98 20.66 -26.93
C TRP A 65 -44.65 19.51 -27.67
N ARG A 66 -45.71 19.82 -28.42
CA ARG A 66 -46.42 18.83 -29.23
C ARG A 66 -45.55 18.22 -30.32
N GLN A 67 -45.91 17.03 -30.77
CA GLN A 67 -45.10 16.18 -31.66
C GLN A 67 -44.83 16.79 -33.05
N LYS A 68 -45.78 17.60 -33.58
CA LYS A 68 -45.71 18.25 -34.90
C LYS A 68 -46.22 19.68 -34.82
N GLY A 69 -45.87 20.54 -35.83
CA GLY A 69 -46.42 21.88 -35.95
C GLY A 69 -45.80 22.93 -35.04
N THR A 70 -44.57 22.74 -34.55
CA THR A 70 -43.84 23.70 -33.70
C THR A 70 -42.60 24.27 -34.36
N GLY A 71 -42.15 23.73 -35.49
CA GLY A 71 -40.88 24.09 -36.10
C GLY A 71 -39.63 23.62 -35.35
N HIS A 72 -39.81 23.00 -34.17
CA HIS A 72 -38.73 22.50 -33.36
C HIS A 72 -38.47 21.01 -33.54
N ALA A 73 -37.23 20.55 -33.26
CA ALA A 73 -36.93 19.12 -33.22
C ALA A 73 -37.81 18.40 -32.21
N ARG A 74 -38.19 17.15 -32.48
CA ARG A 74 -39.04 16.36 -31.59
C ARG A 74 -38.34 16.04 -30.29
N GLN A 75 -38.97 16.38 -29.16
CA GLN A 75 -38.42 16.14 -27.82
C GLN A 75 -39.46 15.44 -26.92
N GLY A 76 -39.01 14.44 -26.16
CA GLY A 76 -39.86 13.69 -25.23
C GLY A 76 -39.77 14.19 -23.80
N SER A 77 -38.59 14.64 -23.39
CA SER A 77 -38.33 15.07 -22.02
C SER A 77 -37.13 16.02 -21.96
N THR A 78 -37.16 16.99 -21.07
CA THR A 78 -36.06 17.89 -20.76
C THR A 78 -34.93 17.21 -19.96
N ARG A 79 -35.19 16.01 -19.44
CA ARG A 79 -34.18 15.19 -18.77
C ARG A 79 -33.27 14.42 -19.71
N SER A 80 -33.52 14.45 -21.01
CA SER A 80 -32.73 13.75 -22.02
C SER A 80 -31.29 14.29 -22.03
N PRO A 81 -30.25 13.45 -22.34
CA PRO A 81 -28.84 13.85 -22.23
C PRO A 81 -28.42 15.05 -23.07
N GLN A 82 -29.16 15.32 -24.18
CA GLN A 82 -28.89 16.46 -25.03
C GLN A 82 -29.29 17.81 -24.41
N TRP A 83 -30.04 17.80 -23.31
CA TRP A 83 -30.48 19.00 -22.62
C TRP A 83 -29.48 19.39 -21.52
N THR A 84 -29.28 20.70 -21.38
CA THR A 84 -28.52 21.23 -20.24
C THR A 84 -29.22 20.84 -18.93
N GLY A 85 -28.52 20.20 -18.00
CA GLY A 85 -29.09 19.65 -16.78
C GLY A 85 -29.83 18.32 -16.97
N GLY A 86 -29.80 17.71 -18.15
CA GLY A 86 -30.27 16.34 -18.37
C GLY A 86 -29.36 15.28 -17.75
N GLY A 87 -29.84 14.03 -17.75
CA GLY A 87 -29.09 12.90 -17.22
C GLY A 87 -27.96 12.43 -18.14
N MET A 88 -26.99 11.73 -17.59
CA MET A 88 -25.93 11.07 -18.36
C MET A 88 -26.45 9.75 -18.97
N VAL A 89 -26.01 9.43 -20.20
CA VAL A 89 -26.45 8.20 -20.90
C VAL A 89 -25.84 6.97 -20.23
N PHE A 90 -24.52 6.92 -20.14
CA PHE A 90 -23.78 5.86 -19.49
C PHE A 90 -23.17 6.40 -18.18
N ALA A 91 -24.05 6.73 -17.25
CA ALA A 91 -23.65 7.27 -15.96
C ALA A 91 -22.83 6.24 -15.18
N PRO A 92 -21.69 6.63 -14.60
CA PRO A 92 -20.99 5.75 -13.69
C PRO A 92 -21.87 5.42 -12.48
N THR A 93 -21.89 4.16 -12.10
CA THR A 93 -22.57 3.66 -10.90
C THR A 93 -21.56 3.20 -9.86
N PRO A 94 -21.88 3.24 -8.57
CA PRO A 94 -21.04 2.66 -7.55
C PRO A 94 -20.74 1.19 -7.85
N ARG A 95 -19.45 0.81 -7.72
CA ARG A 95 -19.03 -0.58 -7.97
C ARG A 95 -17.96 -0.99 -6.98
N ASP A 96 -17.92 -2.26 -6.67
CA ASP A 96 -16.87 -2.88 -5.91
C ASP A 96 -15.67 -3.19 -6.82
N TYR A 97 -14.47 -2.82 -6.32
CA TYR A 97 -13.18 -3.09 -6.97
C TYR A 97 -12.38 -4.17 -6.25
N THR A 98 -12.96 -4.83 -5.25
CA THR A 98 -12.27 -5.80 -4.41
C THR A 98 -11.76 -6.98 -5.21
N ILE A 99 -10.45 -7.24 -5.10
CA ILE A 99 -9.77 -8.42 -5.65
C ILE A 99 -9.29 -9.26 -4.48
N THR A 100 -9.69 -10.52 -4.45
CA THR A 100 -9.26 -11.49 -3.43
C THR A 100 -8.20 -12.41 -3.99
N LEU A 101 -7.09 -12.56 -3.24
CA LEU A 101 -6.06 -13.56 -3.49
C LEU A 101 -6.13 -14.65 -2.43
N ASN A 102 -5.75 -15.86 -2.79
CA ASN A 102 -5.67 -16.99 -1.87
C ASN A 102 -4.60 -16.75 -0.79
N LYS A 103 -4.79 -17.35 0.40
CA LYS A 103 -3.83 -17.18 1.52
C LYS A 103 -2.41 -17.61 1.14
N LYS A 104 -2.28 -18.74 0.41
CA LYS A 104 -0.97 -19.25 -0.05
C LYS A 104 -0.30 -18.28 -1.03
N GLU A 105 -1.05 -17.70 -1.98
CA GLU A 105 -0.55 -16.72 -2.94
C GLU A 105 -0.04 -15.45 -2.24
N LYS A 106 -0.79 -14.93 -1.25
CA LYS A 106 -0.37 -13.76 -0.45
C LYS A 106 0.93 -14.02 0.29
N ARG A 107 1.07 -15.21 0.91
CA ARG A 107 2.28 -15.59 1.63
C ARG A 107 3.48 -15.74 0.67
N ALA A 108 3.28 -16.42 -0.46
CA ALA A 108 4.33 -16.58 -1.46
C ALA A 108 4.78 -15.23 -2.04
N ALA A 109 3.84 -14.31 -2.33
CA ALA A 109 4.15 -12.97 -2.78
C ALA A 109 4.97 -12.17 -1.74
N LEU A 110 4.63 -12.29 -0.45
CA LEU A 110 5.36 -11.62 0.62
C LEU A 110 6.79 -12.17 0.76
N LYS A 111 6.94 -13.49 0.79
CA LYS A 111 8.27 -14.16 0.83
C LYS A 111 9.12 -13.75 -0.38
N SER A 112 8.54 -13.76 -1.60
CA SER A 112 9.22 -13.31 -2.82
C SER A 112 9.67 -11.85 -2.73
N ALA A 113 8.84 -10.95 -2.19
CA ALA A 113 9.19 -9.55 -2.03
C ALA A 113 10.33 -9.34 -1.01
N LEU A 114 10.32 -10.08 0.11
CA LEU A 114 11.40 -10.02 1.11
C LEU A 114 12.70 -10.58 0.53
N THR A 115 12.67 -11.73 -0.15
CA THR A 115 13.83 -12.32 -0.83
C THR A 115 14.42 -11.37 -1.86
N SER A 116 13.60 -10.70 -2.66
CA SER A 116 14.06 -9.69 -3.62
C SER A 116 14.85 -8.57 -2.94
N ARG A 117 14.37 -8.08 -1.77
CA ARG A 117 15.07 -7.04 -1.01
C ARG A 117 16.39 -7.50 -0.42
N VAL A 118 16.48 -8.75 0.02
CA VAL A 118 17.73 -9.35 0.49
C VAL A 118 18.72 -9.47 -0.67
N ASN A 119 18.30 -9.99 -1.83
CA ASN A 119 19.14 -10.15 -3.01
C ASN A 119 19.67 -8.82 -3.56
N GLU A 120 18.88 -7.74 -3.42
CA GLU A 120 19.27 -6.38 -3.81
C GLU A 120 20.16 -5.66 -2.76
N ASN A 121 20.51 -6.30 -1.63
CA ASN A 121 21.17 -5.69 -0.48
C ASN A 121 20.40 -4.47 0.09
N LYS A 122 19.08 -4.50 0.01
CA LYS A 122 18.17 -3.46 0.52
C LYS A 122 17.40 -3.91 1.77
N PHE A 123 17.90 -4.94 2.43
CA PHE A 123 17.40 -5.42 3.71
C PHE A 123 18.46 -5.18 4.77
N VAL A 124 18.19 -4.24 5.68
CA VAL A 124 19.11 -3.82 6.73
C VAL A 124 18.57 -4.30 8.07
N VAL A 125 19.39 -4.97 8.84
CA VAL A 125 19.02 -5.42 10.19
C VAL A 125 19.67 -4.49 11.21
N VAL A 126 18.87 -4.02 12.18
CA VAL A 126 19.32 -3.21 13.30
C VAL A 126 19.12 -3.99 14.60
N ASP A 127 20.09 -3.94 15.49
CA ASP A 127 20.02 -4.66 16.75
C ASP A 127 18.78 -4.21 17.55
N GLU A 128 18.72 -2.93 17.90
CA GLU A 128 17.59 -2.34 18.64
C GLU A 128 17.31 -0.91 18.14
N LEU A 129 16.02 -0.55 18.05
CA LEU A 129 15.57 0.82 17.78
C LEU A 129 14.75 1.28 18.98
N LYS A 130 15.38 1.99 19.89
CA LYS A 130 14.74 2.50 21.10
C LYS A 130 15.06 3.97 21.32
N PHE A 131 14.02 4.75 21.55
CA PHE A 131 14.14 6.19 21.80
C PHE A 131 13.52 6.53 23.15
N ASP A 132 14.27 7.24 23.99
CA ASP A 132 13.78 7.71 25.30
C ASP A 132 12.76 8.84 25.13
N GLU A 133 12.93 9.67 24.10
CA GLU A 133 12.09 10.82 23.81
C GLU A 133 11.55 10.80 22.37
N ILE A 134 10.34 11.33 22.19
CA ILE A 134 9.71 11.48 20.87
C ILE A 134 10.34 12.66 20.13
N LYS A 135 11.36 12.42 19.31
CA LYS A 135 12.06 13.44 18.51
C LYS A 135 12.37 12.94 17.10
N THR A 136 11.83 13.61 16.08
CA THR A 136 12.10 13.32 14.66
C THR A 136 13.56 13.51 14.28
N LYS A 137 14.27 14.46 14.92
CA LYS A 137 15.69 14.73 14.70
C LYS A 137 16.53 13.48 15.01
N ASN A 138 16.26 12.81 16.12
CA ASN A 138 17.00 11.62 16.54
C ASN A 138 16.77 10.47 15.56
N PHE A 139 15.52 10.26 15.14
CA PHE A 139 15.20 9.23 14.17
C PHE A 139 15.86 9.50 12.80
N LYS A 140 15.85 10.76 12.33
CA LYS A 140 16.53 11.16 11.09
C LYS A 140 18.05 10.96 11.16
N ALA A 141 18.67 11.19 12.33
CA ALA A 141 20.09 10.91 12.53
C ALA A 141 20.41 9.42 12.36
N VAL A 142 19.60 8.52 12.93
CA VAL A 142 19.75 7.07 12.75
C VAL A 142 19.62 6.68 11.28
N MET A 143 18.63 7.20 10.55
CA MET A 143 18.47 6.92 9.12
C MET A 143 19.67 7.39 8.29
N ASN A 144 20.24 8.55 8.61
CA ASN A 144 21.44 9.06 7.96
C ASN A 144 22.67 8.21 8.28
N ASN A 145 22.82 7.73 9.52
CA ASN A 145 23.91 6.84 9.93
C ASN A 145 23.85 5.51 9.18
N LEU A 146 22.64 4.97 8.97
CA LEU A 146 22.40 3.76 8.18
C LEU A 146 22.48 4.03 6.66
N LYS A 147 22.64 5.27 6.22
CA LYS A 147 22.68 5.71 4.80
C LYS A 147 21.41 5.32 4.01
N VAL A 148 20.26 5.35 4.68
CA VAL A 148 18.97 4.98 4.09
C VAL A 148 18.09 6.21 3.94
N SER A 149 17.61 6.46 2.72
CA SER A 149 16.74 7.62 2.42
C SER A 149 15.26 7.26 2.53
N LYS A 150 14.83 6.16 1.90
CA LYS A 150 13.45 5.67 1.93
C LYS A 150 13.39 4.32 2.60
N ALA A 151 12.73 4.25 3.76
CA ALA A 151 12.70 3.05 4.57
C ALA A 151 11.29 2.60 4.99
N LEU A 152 11.07 1.30 4.90
CA LEU A 152 10.04 0.61 5.66
C LEU A 152 10.70 0.06 6.93
N VAL A 153 10.35 0.61 8.08
CA VAL A 153 10.88 0.18 9.37
C VAL A 153 9.93 -0.84 9.99
N VAL A 154 10.42 -2.06 10.18
CA VAL A 154 9.64 -3.17 10.74
C VAL A 154 10.04 -3.38 12.19
N LEU A 155 9.06 -3.28 13.07
CA LEU A 155 9.20 -3.46 14.52
C LEU A 155 8.51 -4.76 14.95
N ALA A 156 9.07 -5.44 15.94
CA ALA A 156 8.42 -6.59 16.57
C ALA A 156 7.19 -6.14 17.37
N ASP A 157 7.40 -5.16 18.25
CA ASP A 157 6.41 -4.62 19.14
C ASP A 157 6.09 -3.15 18.83
N ASN A 158 4.94 -2.68 19.31
CA ASN A 158 4.50 -1.31 19.12
C ASN A 158 5.18 -0.35 20.11
N ASP A 159 6.39 0.09 19.79
CA ASP A 159 7.04 1.18 20.53
C ASP A 159 6.50 2.54 20.05
N GLN A 160 5.71 3.19 20.91
CA GLN A 160 5.12 4.49 20.62
C GLN A 160 6.16 5.58 20.37
N ASN A 161 7.28 5.58 21.10
CA ASN A 161 8.33 6.59 20.96
C ASN A 161 8.95 6.51 19.56
N THR A 162 9.27 5.32 19.10
CA THR A 162 9.83 5.07 17.76
C THR A 162 8.82 5.42 16.67
N VAL A 163 7.57 4.98 16.79
CA VAL A 163 6.52 5.24 15.79
C VAL A 163 6.22 6.73 15.65
N LEU A 164 6.08 7.45 16.77
CA LEU A 164 5.78 8.89 16.76
C LEU A 164 6.99 9.72 16.28
N SER A 165 8.22 9.29 16.56
CA SER A 165 9.43 9.93 16.07
C SER A 165 9.60 9.77 14.54
N ALA A 166 9.16 8.64 13.97
CA ALA A 166 9.24 8.35 12.55
C ALA A 166 8.09 8.96 11.73
N ARG A 167 6.88 9.06 12.29
CA ARG A 167 5.62 9.37 11.59
C ARG A 167 5.66 10.64 10.74
N ASN A 168 6.38 11.68 11.18
CA ASN A 168 6.45 12.97 10.46
C ASN A 168 7.42 12.94 9.26
N ILE A 169 8.16 11.86 9.04
CA ILE A 169 9.13 11.76 7.93
C ILE A 169 8.42 11.11 6.74
N PRO A 170 8.19 11.83 5.61
CA PRO A 170 7.38 11.32 4.49
C PRO A 170 8.00 10.11 3.79
N GLU A 171 9.32 9.95 3.87
CA GLU A 171 10.07 8.87 3.23
C GLU A 171 10.21 7.63 4.10
N VAL A 172 9.67 7.66 5.33
CA VAL A 172 9.72 6.54 6.28
C VAL A 172 8.31 6.10 6.63
N LYS A 173 8.13 4.79 6.72
CA LYS A 173 6.93 4.18 7.27
C LYS A 173 7.33 3.14 8.31
N THR A 174 6.71 3.18 9.46
CA THR A 174 6.81 2.12 10.47
C THR A 174 5.68 1.10 10.27
N SER A 175 5.97 -0.16 10.48
CA SER A 175 5.03 -1.27 10.39
C SER A 175 5.38 -2.32 11.44
N LEU A 176 4.38 -3.02 11.94
CA LEU A 176 4.58 -4.22 12.76
C LEU A 176 4.68 -5.45 11.87
N VAL A 177 5.28 -6.52 12.37
CA VAL A 177 5.41 -7.80 11.64
C VAL A 177 4.07 -8.28 11.08
N ASN A 178 2.98 -8.15 11.85
CA ASN A 178 1.63 -8.58 11.43
C ASN A 178 0.98 -7.68 10.37
N THR A 179 1.51 -6.48 10.13
CA THR A 179 0.93 -5.49 9.20
C THR A 179 1.79 -5.23 7.98
N ILE A 180 2.93 -5.91 7.84
CA ILE A 180 3.75 -5.82 6.63
C ILE A 180 2.95 -6.29 5.41
N ASN A 181 3.18 -5.62 4.30
CA ASN A 181 2.52 -5.95 3.04
C ASN A 181 3.46 -5.73 1.85
N VAL A 182 3.18 -6.43 0.75
CA VAL A 182 4.02 -6.41 -0.46
C VAL A 182 4.16 -5.01 -1.05
N PHE A 183 3.08 -4.22 -1.06
CA PHE A 183 3.10 -2.86 -1.60
C PHE A 183 4.08 -1.95 -0.85
N ASP A 184 4.07 -1.99 0.49
CA ASP A 184 4.97 -1.15 1.28
C ASP A 184 6.44 -1.60 1.14
N ILE A 185 6.71 -2.91 1.09
CA ILE A 185 8.06 -3.45 0.85
C ILE A 185 8.61 -2.94 -0.49
N LEU A 186 7.79 -2.87 -1.54
CA LEU A 186 8.21 -2.38 -2.85
C LEU A 186 8.26 -0.86 -2.94
N LYS A 187 7.34 -0.16 -2.28
CA LYS A 187 7.25 1.30 -2.30
C LYS A 187 8.45 1.96 -1.64
N TYR A 188 8.92 1.38 -0.53
CA TYR A 188 10.12 1.85 0.18
C TYR A 188 11.34 1.08 -0.29
N ASN A 189 12.38 1.79 -0.70
CA ASN A 189 13.55 1.17 -1.31
C ASN A 189 14.26 0.18 -0.39
N THR A 190 14.29 0.47 0.91
CA THR A 190 15.01 -0.31 1.91
C THR A 190 14.05 -0.76 3.00
N VAL A 191 14.17 -2.00 3.40
CA VAL A 191 13.52 -2.55 4.60
C VAL A 191 14.52 -2.52 5.74
N VAL A 192 14.18 -1.83 6.81
CA VAL A 192 14.97 -1.79 8.05
C VAL A 192 14.20 -2.58 9.10
N ALA A 193 14.74 -3.70 9.55
CA ALA A 193 14.07 -4.56 10.54
C ALA A 193 14.91 -4.63 11.82
N THR A 194 14.25 -4.62 12.97
CA THR A 194 14.96 -4.95 14.23
C THR A 194 15.25 -6.46 14.27
N LYS A 195 16.29 -6.86 14.97
CA LYS A 195 16.65 -8.28 15.15
C LYS A 195 15.46 -9.09 15.70
N ALA A 196 14.72 -8.55 16.65
CA ALA A 196 13.51 -9.17 17.17
C ALA A 196 12.41 -9.29 16.10
N ALA A 197 12.26 -8.29 15.23
CA ALA A 197 11.28 -8.34 14.13
C ALA A 197 11.65 -9.41 13.10
N VAL A 198 12.94 -9.63 12.81
CA VAL A 198 13.38 -10.71 11.91
C VAL A 198 12.98 -12.06 12.47
N ALA A 199 13.27 -12.33 13.75
CA ALA A 199 12.88 -13.58 14.40
C ALA A 199 11.35 -13.80 14.36
N SER A 200 10.57 -12.75 14.63
CA SER A 200 9.10 -12.83 14.55
C SER A 200 8.59 -13.04 13.11
N ILE A 201 9.26 -12.46 12.09
CA ILE A 201 8.92 -12.71 10.67
C ILE A 201 9.16 -14.18 10.33
N GLU A 202 10.27 -14.75 10.78
CA GLU A 202 10.58 -16.16 10.55
C GLU A 202 9.56 -17.08 11.21
N GLU A 203 9.16 -16.81 12.46
CA GLU A 203 8.16 -17.58 13.17
C GLU A 203 6.78 -17.54 12.47
N VAL A 204 6.34 -16.38 12.01
CA VAL A 204 5.00 -16.19 11.41
C VAL A 204 4.91 -16.73 9.98
N TYR A 205 6.01 -16.66 9.22
CA TYR A 205 6.01 -16.96 7.78
C TYR A 205 6.81 -18.20 7.38
N ALA A 206 7.53 -18.87 8.26
CA ALA A 206 8.29 -20.10 7.95
C ALA A 206 7.44 -21.29 7.49
#